data_15d0323ef55ac4ac230df1408aaa2c85
#
_entry.id   15d0323ef55ac4ac230df1408aaa2c85
#
_cell.length_a   1.000
_cell.length_b   1.000
_cell.length_c   1.000
_cell.angle_alpha   90.00
_cell.angle_beta   90.00
_cell.angle_gamma   90.00
#
_symmetry.space_group_name_H-M   'P 1'
#
loop_
_entity.id
_entity.type
_entity.pdbx_description
1 polymer ?
#
loop_
_entity_poly.entity_id
_entity_poly.type
_entity_poly.pdbx_seq_one_letter_code
_entity_poly.pdbx_strand_id
1 'polypeptide(L)'
;SDVYELPKILDQKFDIVYTSYGTIGWLPDLEKWAEVISHFLKPGGKFIFVEFHPFVWMYDDDFTHLKYSYFNEMPIVEIEEGTYANQSADLVQNYVMWNHPTSDVINSLLSQNLVLKSFDEYSWSPYACFRHNSEFEKGKYRIPQLGSKVPHVFSLVAEKL
;
A
#
# COMPACT_ATOMS: atom_id res chain seq x y z
N SER A 1 -6.66 -8.03 -15.64
CA SER A 1 -5.36 -8.01 -16.33
C SER A 1 -4.27 -7.64 -15.32
N ASP A 2 -3.05 -8.04 -15.60
CA ASP A 2 -1.88 -7.66 -14.80
C ASP A 2 -1.62 -6.16 -14.94
N VAL A 3 -1.35 -5.46 -13.84
CA VAL A 3 -1.06 -4.02 -13.85
C VAL A 3 0.20 -3.69 -14.67
N TYR A 4 1.18 -4.57 -14.66
CA TYR A 4 2.41 -4.40 -15.44
C TYR A 4 2.21 -4.49 -16.96
N GLU A 5 1.10 -5.09 -17.40
CA GLU A 5 0.75 -5.21 -18.82
C GLU A 5 -0.15 -4.06 -19.32
N LEU A 6 -0.60 -3.17 -18.42
CA LEU A 6 -1.47 -2.04 -18.78
C LEU A 6 -0.91 -1.16 -19.91
N PRO A 7 0.38 -0.83 -19.94
CA PRO A 7 0.95 0.00 -21.02
C PRO A 7 0.82 -0.61 -22.42
N LYS A 8 0.60 -1.94 -22.53
CA LYS A 8 0.43 -2.63 -23.81
C LYS A 8 -0.99 -2.58 -24.35
N ILE A 9 -1.97 -2.29 -23.49
CA ILE A 9 -3.41 -2.38 -23.84
C ILE A 9 -4.15 -1.06 -23.71
N LEU A 10 -3.54 -0.05 -23.06
CA LEU A 10 -4.13 1.28 -22.86
C LEU A 10 -3.15 2.34 -23.35
N ASP A 11 -3.52 3.06 -24.41
CA ASP A 11 -2.74 4.16 -24.98
C ASP A 11 -3.36 5.51 -24.61
N GLN A 12 -3.32 5.88 -23.33
CA GLN A 12 -3.83 7.15 -22.82
C GLN A 12 -2.86 7.70 -21.78
N LYS A 13 -2.86 9.04 -21.63
CA LYS A 13 -2.13 9.76 -20.59
C LYS A 13 -3.10 10.60 -19.76
N PHE A 14 -2.82 10.67 -18.47
CA PHE A 14 -3.70 11.32 -17.50
C PHE A 14 -2.98 12.47 -16.79
N ASP A 15 -3.76 13.46 -16.36
CA ASP A 15 -3.27 14.54 -15.51
C ASP A 15 -3.07 14.06 -14.06
N ILE A 16 -3.83 13.03 -13.66
CA ILE A 16 -3.76 12.40 -12.33
C ILE A 16 -3.80 10.88 -12.50
N VAL A 17 -2.87 10.19 -11.84
CA VAL A 17 -2.92 8.76 -11.54
C VAL A 17 -3.09 8.60 -10.04
N TYR A 18 -4.00 7.74 -9.63
CA TYR A 18 -4.33 7.52 -8.23
C TYR A 18 -4.24 6.04 -7.87
N THR A 19 -3.61 5.74 -6.74
CA THR A 19 -3.57 4.40 -6.14
C THR A 19 -3.94 4.49 -4.67
N SER A 20 -4.77 3.58 -4.18
CA SER A 20 -5.22 3.59 -2.78
C SER A 20 -5.22 2.21 -2.15
N TYR A 21 -4.98 2.21 -0.90
CA TYR A 21 -5.03 1.20 0.15
C TYR A 21 -4.92 -0.28 -0.27
N GLY A 22 -3.90 -0.96 0.24
CA GLY A 22 -3.71 -2.40 0.09
C GLY A 22 -3.36 -2.83 -1.33
N THR A 23 -2.65 -1.99 -2.09
CA THR A 23 -2.34 -2.24 -3.49
C THR A 23 -0.95 -2.83 -3.67
N ILE A 24 0.07 -2.14 -3.16
CA ILE A 24 1.46 -2.51 -3.45
C ILE A 24 1.92 -3.79 -2.75
N GLY A 25 1.26 -4.16 -1.66
CA GLY A 25 1.52 -5.43 -0.98
C GLY A 25 1.31 -6.67 -1.88
N TRP A 26 0.57 -6.54 -2.97
CA TRP A 26 0.34 -7.60 -3.97
C TRP A 26 1.32 -7.55 -5.15
N LEU A 27 2.22 -6.58 -5.18
CA LEU A 27 3.12 -6.32 -6.30
C LEU A 27 4.56 -6.66 -5.93
N PRO A 28 5.19 -7.64 -6.60
CA PRO A 28 6.57 -8.03 -6.29
C PRO A 28 7.62 -7.00 -6.73
N ASP A 29 7.29 -6.12 -7.68
CA ASP A 29 8.26 -5.26 -8.39
C ASP A 29 7.78 -3.80 -8.41
N LEU A 30 8.30 -3.00 -7.48
CA LEU A 30 7.94 -1.58 -7.39
C LEU A 30 8.57 -0.73 -8.49
N GLU A 31 9.68 -1.15 -9.10
CA GLU A 31 10.27 -0.40 -10.20
C GLU A 31 9.37 -0.45 -11.43
N LYS A 32 8.85 -1.64 -11.77
CA LYS A 32 7.85 -1.78 -12.85
C LYS A 32 6.53 -1.07 -12.52
N TRP A 33 6.09 -1.12 -11.26
CA TRP A 33 4.92 -0.36 -10.82
C TRP A 33 5.10 1.14 -11.04
N ALA A 34 6.23 1.71 -10.65
CA ALA A 34 6.54 3.12 -10.84
C ALA A 34 6.68 3.48 -12.33
N GLU A 35 7.24 2.57 -13.17
CA GLU A 35 7.29 2.71 -14.62
C GLU A 35 5.87 2.83 -15.22
N VAL A 36 4.94 1.96 -14.80
CA VAL A 36 3.54 2.03 -15.22
C VAL A 36 2.89 3.36 -14.85
N ILE A 37 3.10 3.85 -13.62
CA ILE A 37 2.58 5.14 -13.19
C ILE A 37 3.15 6.27 -14.04
N SER A 38 4.46 6.31 -14.22
CA SER A 38 5.12 7.30 -15.05
C SER A 38 4.65 7.21 -16.50
N HIS A 39 4.45 6.00 -17.03
CA HIS A 39 3.91 5.81 -18.38
C HIS A 39 2.58 6.52 -18.55
N PHE A 40 1.65 6.39 -17.60
CA PHE A 40 0.30 6.95 -17.71
C PHE A 40 0.18 8.42 -17.34
N LEU A 41 1.19 9.04 -16.75
CA LEU A 41 1.17 10.47 -16.46
C LEU A 41 1.64 11.29 -17.64
N LYS A 42 0.94 12.43 -17.87
CA LYS A 42 1.44 13.53 -18.70
C LYS A 42 2.61 14.24 -18.01
N PRO A 43 3.50 14.94 -18.74
CA PRO A 43 4.43 15.87 -18.10
C PRO A 43 3.70 16.88 -17.22
N GLY A 44 4.15 17.09 -15.98
CA GLY A 44 3.47 17.90 -14.97
C GLY A 44 2.27 17.22 -14.30
N GLY A 45 1.91 16.01 -14.73
CA GLY A 45 0.84 15.22 -14.11
C GLY A 45 1.22 14.71 -12.71
N LYS A 46 0.22 14.48 -11.88
CA LYS A 46 0.40 14.10 -10.47
C LYS A 46 0.03 12.66 -10.21
N PHE A 47 0.90 11.98 -9.49
CA PHE A 47 0.60 10.72 -8.84
C PHE A 47 0.16 10.99 -7.40
N ILE A 48 -1.01 10.49 -7.02
CA ILE A 48 -1.54 10.55 -5.66
C ILE A 48 -1.61 9.12 -5.14
N PHE A 49 -0.96 8.86 -4.03
CA PHE A 49 -0.89 7.54 -3.43
C PHE A 49 -1.25 7.60 -1.95
N VAL A 50 -2.11 6.69 -1.53
CA VAL A 50 -2.45 6.48 -0.12
C VAL A 50 -2.40 4.99 0.14
N GLU A 51 -1.59 4.57 1.13
CA GLU A 51 -1.37 3.14 1.37
C GLU A 51 -1.22 2.86 2.89
N PHE A 52 -1.44 1.62 3.26
CA PHE A 52 -1.12 1.16 4.60
C PHE A 52 0.37 1.21 4.84
N HIS A 53 0.74 1.70 6.02
CA HIS A 53 2.15 1.84 6.34
C HIS A 53 2.81 0.47 6.53
N PRO A 54 4.00 0.20 5.94
CA PRO A 54 4.65 -1.10 6.06
C PRO A 54 4.96 -1.52 7.49
N PHE A 55 4.97 -0.60 8.43
CA PHE A 55 5.16 -0.88 9.84
C PHE A 55 4.03 -1.75 10.42
N VAL A 56 2.77 -1.55 10.01
CA VAL A 56 1.65 -2.37 10.51
C VAL A 56 1.72 -3.81 10.01
N TRP A 57 2.28 -4.01 8.82
CA TRP A 57 2.48 -5.34 8.24
C TRP A 57 3.61 -6.16 8.87
N MET A 58 4.39 -5.55 9.77
CA MET A 58 5.39 -6.29 10.56
C MET A 58 4.76 -7.15 11.65
N TYR A 59 3.54 -6.84 12.06
CA TYR A 59 2.87 -7.52 13.17
C TYR A 59 2.13 -8.79 12.73
N ASP A 60 1.85 -9.64 13.72
CA ASP A 60 0.85 -10.68 13.62
C ASP A 60 -0.57 -10.09 13.49
N ASP A 61 -1.56 -10.92 13.15
CA ASP A 61 -2.95 -10.50 12.91
C ASP A 61 -3.61 -9.83 14.13
N ASP A 62 -3.14 -10.13 15.33
CA ASP A 62 -3.66 -9.56 16.58
C ASP A 62 -2.87 -8.33 17.07
N PHE A 63 -1.83 -7.92 16.34
CA PHE A 63 -0.96 -6.79 16.66
C PHE A 63 -0.29 -6.91 18.04
N THR A 64 0.11 -8.11 18.41
CA THR A 64 0.70 -8.42 19.72
C THR A 64 2.21 -8.56 19.68
N HIS A 65 2.78 -9.00 18.56
CA HIS A 65 4.23 -9.14 18.38
C HIS A 65 4.65 -8.96 16.92
N LEU A 66 5.93 -8.67 16.71
CA LEU A 66 6.52 -8.56 15.39
C LEU A 66 6.72 -9.95 14.81
N LYS A 67 6.19 -10.23 13.63
CA LYS A 67 6.22 -11.50 12.93
C LYS A 67 7.03 -11.42 11.64
N TYR A 68 6.99 -10.29 10.95
CA TYR A 68 7.60 -10.10 9.64
C TYR A 68 8.63 -8.98 9.63
N SER A 69 9.56 -9.05 8.66
CA SER A 69 10.53 -7.99 8.42
C SER A 69 9.86 -6.72 7.88
N TYR A 70 10.38 -5.56 8.27
CA TYR A 70 10.07 -4.29 7.63
C TYR A 70 10.61 -4.24 6.20
N PHE A 71 11.75 -4.88 5.98
CA PHE A 71 12.45 -4.90 4.70
C PHE A 71 11.94 -6.04 3.82
N ASN A 72 11.84 -5.77 2.52
CA ASN A 72 11.38 -6.73 1.53
C ASN A 72 12.48 -7.76 1.20
N GLU A 73 12.78 -8.63 2.16
CA GLU A 73 13.82 -9.66 1.99
C GLU A 73 13.29 -10.91 1.28
N MET A 74 12.02 -11.23 1.50
CA MET A 74 11.34 -12.38 0.91
C MET A 74 9.81 -12.20 0.96
N PRO A 75 9.07 -12.88 0.07
CA PRO A 75 7.62 -12.81 0.10
C PRO A 75 7.05 -13.40 1.40
N ILE A 76 5.98 -12.81 1.89
CA ILE A 76 5.16 -13.31 2.98
C ILE A 76 4.12 -14.24 2.37
N VAL A 77 4.12 -15.52 2.79
CA VAL A 77 3.16 -16.53 2.33
C VAL A 77 2.27 -16.90 3.50
N GLU A 78 0.97 -16.68 3.35
CA GLU A 78 -0.02 -16.97 4.38
C GLU A 78 -1.15 -17.85 3.83
N ILE A 79 -1.78 -18.59 4.75
CA ILE A 79 -3.00 -19.35 4.48
C ILE A 79 -4.12 -18.63 5.25
N GLU A 80 -5.14 -18.21 4.54
CA GLU A 80 -6.29 -17.53 5.12
C GLU A 80 -7.57 -18.36 4.92
N GLU A 81 -8.36 -18.50 5.99
CA GLU A 81 -9.69 -19.07 5.95
C GLU A 81 -10.72 -17.96 5.78
N GLY A 82 -11.65 -18.15 4.86
CA GLY A 82 -12.62 -17.12 4.51
C GLY A 82 -12.13 -16.15 3.44
N THR A 83 -12.77 -14.99 3.38
CA THR A 83 -12.38 -13.88 2.50
C THR A 83 -12.46 -12.56 3.26
N TYR A 84 -11.80 -11.53 2.74
CA TYR A 84 -11.92 -10.16 3.27
C TYR A 84 -13.38 -9.70 3.43
N ALA A 85 -14.25 -10.06 2.49
CA ALA A 85 -15.67 -9.67 2.50
C ALA A 85 -16.54 -10.59 3.36
N ASN A 86 -16.12 -11.85 3.58
CA ASN A 86 -16.84 -12.83 4.36
C ASN A 86 -15.87 -13.79 5.04
N GLN A 87 -15.53 -13.49 6.28
CA GLN A 87 -14.60 -14.29 7.10
C GLN A 87 -15.14 -15.69 7.45
N SER A 88 -16.45 -15.92 7.32
CA SER A 88 -17.08 -17.23 7.57
C SER A 88 -17.29 -18.05 6.31
N ALA A 89 -16.77 -17.63 5.16
CA ALA A 89 -16.85 -18.41 3.94
C ALA A 89 -16.02 -19.71 4.09
N ASP A 90 -16.55 -20.81 3.63
CA ASP A 90 -15.85 -22.11 3.57
C ASP A 90 -14.88 -22.11 2.39
N LEU A 91 -13.83 -21.29 2.52
CA LEU A 91 -12.79 -21.11 1.51
C LEU A 91 -11.46 -21.00 2.23
N VAL A 92 -10.50 -21.82 1.80
CA VAL A 92 -9.09 -21.71 2.22
C VAL A 92 -8.30 -21.24 1.03
N GLN A 93 -7.58 -20.13 1.19
CA GLN A 93 -6.75 -19.56 0.12
C GLN A 93 -5.34 -19.28 0.60
N ASN A 94 -4.37 -19.56 -0.29
CA ASN A 94 -3.00 -19.11 -0.09
C ASN A 94 -2.85 -17.76 -0.76
N TYR A 95 -2.24 -16.80 -0.08
CA TYR A 95 -1.83 -15.56 -0.69
C TYR A 95 -0.34 -15.30 -0.48
N VAL A 96 0.20 -14.52 -1.38
CA VAL A 96 1.60 -14.09 -1.35
C VAL A 96 1.59 -12.57 -1.38
N MET A 97 2.25 -11.96 -0.41
CA MET A 97 2.36 -10.51 -0.32
C MET A 97 3.81 -10.09 -0.04
N TRP A 98 4.09 -8.82 -0.25
CA TRP A 98 5.40 -8.21 -0.01
C TRP A 98 5.24 -7.01 0.91
N ASN A 99 6.09 -6.92 1.93
CA ASN A 99 6.18 -5.71 2.72
C ASN A 99 7.23 -4.78 2.10
N HIS A 100 6.81 -3.62 1.65
CA HIS A 100 7.68 -2.65 0.97
C HIS A 100 8.01 -1.48 1.89
N PRO A 101 9.29 -1.31 2.29
CA PRO A 101 9.72 -0.12 3.02
C PRO A 101 9.31 1.16 2.30
N THR A 102 8.99 2.22 3.04
CA THR A 102 8.70 3.53 2.44
C THR A 102 9.84 4.06 1.57
N SER A 103 11.09 3.70 1.91
CA SER A 103 12.27 4.02 1.09
C SER A 103 12.19 3.42 -0.32
N ASP A 104 11.74 2.17 -0.42
CA ASP A 104 11.67 1.48 -1.71
C ASP A 104 10.58 2.07 -2.58
N VAL A 105 9.43 2.41 -1.97
CA VAL A 105 8.35 3.14 -2.65
C VAL A 105 8.83 4.49 -3.19
N ILE A 106 9.48 5.29 -2.36
CA ILE A 106 9.96 6.61 -2.76
C ILE A 106 11.05 6.49 -3.85
N ASN A 107 12.02 5.60 -3.66
CA ASN A 107 13.13 5.46 -4.61
C ASN A 107 12.66 4.93 -5.98
N SER A 108 11.69 4.01 -6.01
CA SER A 108 11.11 3.53 -7.26
C SER A 108 10.42 4.65 -8.04
N LEU A 109 9.70 5.56 -7.37
CA LEU A 109 9.10 6.72 -8.02
C LEU A 109 10.15 7.71 -8.52
N LEU A 110 11.16 8.01 -7.71
CA LEU A 110 12.26 8.91 -8.10
C LEU A 110 13.02 8.40 -9.32
N SER A 111 13.25 7.08 -9.43
CA SER A 111 13.94 6.46 -10.57
C SER A 111 13.18 6.65 -11.89
N GLN A 112 11.88 6.93 -11.84
CA GLN A 112 11.00 7.17 -12.98
C GLN A 112 10.72 8.66 -13.25
N ASN A 113 11.58 9.56 -12.74
CA ASN A 113 11.44 11.03 -12.86
C ASN A 113 10.14 11.56 -12.23
N LEU A 114 9.65 10.91 -11.19
CA LEU A 114 8.55 11.38 -10.37
C LEU A 114 9.11 12.09 -9.14
N VAL A 115 8.98 13.41 -9.09
CA VAL A 115 9.50 14.23 -7.98
C VAL A 115 8.49 14.29 -6.86
N LEU A 116 8.90 13.88 -5.66
CA LEU A 116 8.07 13.92 -4.47
C LEU A 116 7.73 15.38 -4.11
N LYS A 117 6.44 15.66 -3.93
CA LYS A 117 5.91 16.97 -3.50
C LYS A 117 5.48 16.97 -2.04
N SER A 118 4.91 15.87 -1.56
CA SER A 118 4.59 15.67 -0.15
C SER A 118 4.67 14.18 0.22
N PHE A 119 4.93 13.93 1.50
CA PHE A 119 4.85 12.62 2.14
C PHE A 119 4.34 12.84 3.56
N ASP A 120 3.23 12.23 3.91
CA ASP A 120 2.57 12.39 5.20
C ASP A 120 2.26 11.02 5.80
N GLU A 121 2.42 10.87 7.12
CA GLU A 121 2.13 9.66 7.87
C GLU A 121 1.01 9.89 8.88
N TYR A 122 0.13 8.92 9.04
CA TYR A 122 -1.03 9.01 9.90
C TYR A 122 -1.07 7.85 10.89
N SER A 123 -1.26 8.14 12.18
CA SER A 123 -1.45 7.13 13.23
C SER A 123 -2.88 6.58 13.28
N TRP A 124 -3.58 6.59 12.15
CA TRP A 124 -4.97 6.15 12.01
C TRP A 124 -5.29 5.78 10.56
N SER A 125 -6.36 5.03 10.35
CA SER A 125 -6.93 4.72 9.04
C SER A 125 -8.32 5.33 8.87
N PRO A 126 -8.77 5.67 7.65
CA PRO A 126 -10.06 6.30 7.42
C PRO A 126 -11.27 5.34 7.50
N TYR A 127 -11.02 4.05 7.66
CA TYR A 127 -12.03 3.01 7.84
C TYR A 127 -11.48 1.84 8.64
N ALA A 128 -12.35 0.94 9.08
CA ALA A 128 -11.99 -0.24 9.88
C ALA A 128 -11.40 -1.34 8.98
N CYS A 129 -10.13 -1.23 8.63
CA CYS A 129 -9.42 -2.12 7.70
C CYS A 129 -8.57 -3.20 8.39
N PHE A 130 -8.23 -3.02 9.65
CA PHE A 130 -7.43 -3.99 10.42
C PHE A 130 -8.30 -4.72 11.45
N ARG A 131 -7.88 -5.89 11.89
CA ARG A 131 -8.50 -6.55 13.04
C ARG A 131 -8.40 -5.66 14.28
N HIS A 132 -9.41 -5.74 15.14
CA HIS A 132 -9.46 -5.00 16.40
C HIS A 132 -9.46 -3.47 16.28
N ASN A 133 -9.68 -2.91 15.09
CA ASN A 133 -9.80 -1.46 14.92
C ASN A 133 -10.91 -0.89 15.82
N SER A 134 -10.64 0.26 16.42
CA SER A 134 -11.63 1.08 17.10
C SER A 134 -11.71 2.48 16.51
N GLU A 135 -12.93 2.97 16.32
CA GLU A 135 -13.16 4.36 15.97
C GLU A 135 -12.95 5.22 17.23
N PHE A 136 -12.01 6.16 17.19
CA PHE A 136 -11.71 7.06 18.29
C PHE A 136 -12.16 8.50 18.00
N GLU A 137 -12.38 8.83 16.75
CA GLU A 137 -12.95 10.05 16.21
C GLU A 137 -13.71 9.68 14.94
N LYS A 138 -14.77 10.40 14.60
CA LYS A 138 -15.60 10.11 13.43
C LYS A 138 -14.76 9.95 12.15
N GLY A 139 -14.81 8.77 11.57
CA GLY A 139 -14.05 8.41 10.36
C GLY A 139 -12.55 8.21 10.59
N LYS A 140 -12.11 8.07 11.86
CA LYS A 140 -10.73 7.76 12.19
C LYS A 140 -10.63 6.53 13.07
N TYR A 141 -9.96 5.53 12.56
CA TYR A 141 -9.82 4.21 13.20
C TYR A 141 -8.37 3.97 13.59
N ARG A 142 -8.18 3.28 14.69
CA ARG A 142 -6.86 2.95 15.22
C ARG A 142 -6.82 1.52 15.75
N ILE A 143 -5.67 0.88 15.63
CA ILE A 143 -5.37 -0.38 16.30
C ILE A 143 -5.05 -0.04 17.76
N PRO A 144 -5.89 -0.45 18.74
CA PRO A 144 -5.71 -0.03 20.14
C PRO A 144 -4.38 -0.43 20.75
N GLN A 145 -3.86 -1.61 20.37
CA GLN A 145 -2.56 -2.14 20.86
C GLN A 145 -1.40 -1.21 20.47
N LEU A 146 -1.47 -0.62 19.29
CA LEU A 146 -0.44 0.28 18.76
C LEU A 146 -0.67 1.74 19.16
N GLY A 147 -1.93 2.13 19.34
CA GLY A 147 -2.30 3.50 19.71
C GLY A 147 -1.85 4.53 18.66
N SER A 148 -1.42 5.70 19.13
CA SER A 148 -0.85 6.76 18.28
C SER A 148 0.68 6.69 18.14
N LYS A 149 1.30 5.59 18.56
CA LYS A 149 2.76 5.47 18.64
C LYS A 149 3.41 5.15 17.31
N VAL A 150 2.63 4.62 16.35
CA VAL A 150 3.12 4.14 15.06
C VAL A 150 2.22 4.61 13.94
N PRO A 151 2.75 4.80 12.72
CA PRO A 151 1.94 5.11 11.56
C PRO A 151 1.12 3.88 11.14
N HIS A 152 -0.14 4.12 10.75
CA HIS A 152 -1.05 3.12 10.19
C HIS A 152 -1.19 3.25 8.68
N VAL A 153 -1.11 4.48 8.20
CA VAL A 153 -1.28 4.87 6.80
C VAL A 153 -0.26 5.93 6.45
N PHE A 154 0.17 5.97 5.21
CA PHE A 154 0.90 7.10 4.64
C PHE A 154 0.23 7.58 3.35
N SER A 155 0.49 8.82 2.99
CA SER A 155 0.13 9.37 1.70
C SER A 155 1.32 10.09 1.07
N LEU A 156 1.38 10.09 -0.25
CA LEU A 156 2.34 10.89 -0.99
C LEU A 156 1.72 11.52 -2.24
N VAL A 157 2.29 12.62 -2.65
CA VAL A 157 2.06 13.22 -3.95
C VAL A 157 3.40 13.33 -4.66
N ALA A 158 3.48 12.83 -5.88
CA ALA A 158 4.62 13.00 -6.76
C ALA A 158 4.17 13.62 -8.08
N GLU A 159 5.06 14.35 -8.74
CA GLU A 159 4.81 15.02 -10.01
C GLU A 159 5.81 14.55 -11.05
N LYS A 160 5.32 14.21 -12.23
CA LYS A 160 6.16 13.82 -13.35
C LYS A 160 6.83 15.05 -13.96
N LEU A 161 8.17 15.01 -14.08
CA LEU A 161 8.96 16.02 -14.79
C LEU A 161 8.73 15.99 -16.29
#